data_44ba90ce450b77c3eb760bbb32fd6548
#
_entry.id   44ba90ce450b77c3eb760bbb32fd6548
#
_cell.length_a   1.000
_cell.length_b   1.000
_cell.length_c   1.000
_cell.angle_alpha   90.00
_cell.angle_beta   90.00
_cell.angle_gamma   90.00
#
_symmetry.space_group_name_H-M   'P 1'
#
loop_
_entity.id
_entity.type
_entity.pdbx_description
1 polymer ?
#
loop_
_entity_poly.entity_id
_entity_poly.type
_entity_poly.pdbx_seq_one_letter_code
_entity_poly.pdbx_strand_id
1 'polypeptide(L)'
;MTLTDIDRLTKQNANPRSIKMWKALQPLRSCLSFMNTGAHPDDETTTMLAALGLRDGIRLSQACANRGEGGQNAIGSEITRDLGVVRTCEMERAAEVINMSHYWLSETPEDTIFDFGFSKSGSETLEKWGEQRTLERFVLIIRRERPDIVCTTFLDISGQHGHHQAMTRSAFKAVLLAADPDAFPEQNLPIWQVKKVYLPAWSGAGDAYDDDAPPPPETVCVNSTGADPILGIDYAQIAQYSRSFHRTQGMGKWIETGLPSVWPLNLAWSCDGIETLEKSIYDRLPKTLFELSKYAKCAELDTTLCKAQTALNQAISAWPDYISIHKYLITALQNITIAITNCPDTSSVEVLHRLSDKQRQISNALAIAKNINCRVTLSQYEARPGDSLE
;
A
#
# COMPACT_ATOMS: atom_id res chain seq x y z
N MET A 1 16.20 -24.52 11.12
CA MET A 1 17.63 -24.35 10.78
C MET A 1 18.17 -23.10 11.46
N THR A 2 19.14 -23.23 12.34
CA THR A 2 19.71 -22.08 13.06
C THR A 2 20.63 -21.30 12.12
N LEU A 3 20.41 -19.99 11.98
CA LEU A 3 21.28 -19.14 11.19
C LEU A 3 22.68 -19.12 11.79
N THR A 4 23.70 -19.35 10.97
CA THR A 4 25.11 -19.19 11.36
C THR A 4 25.44 -17.71 11.56
N ASP A 5 26.58 -17.42 12.21
CA ASP A 5 27.05 -16.03 12.34
C ASP A 5 27.40 -15.41 10.99
N ILE A 6 27.86 -16.23 10.02
CA ILE A 6 28.10 -15.78 8.63
C ILE A 6 26.78 -15.36 7.99
N ASP A 7 25.70 -16.14 8.14
CA ASP A 7 24.39 -15.77 7.59
C ASP A 7 23.88 -14.47 8.20
N ARG A 8 24.09 -14.26 9.50
CA ARG A 8 23.73 -13.03 10.19
C ARG A 8 24.50 -11.82 9.67
N LEU A 9 25.82 -11.96 9.53
CA LEU A 9 26.69 -10.91 8.98
C LEU A 9 26.33 -10.60 7.53
N THR A 10 26.04 -11.61 6.72
CA THR A 10 25.60 -11.46 5.33
C THR A 10 24.29 -10.68 5.26
N LYS A 11 23.32 -11.01 6.12
CA LYS A 11 22.05 -10.26 6.20
C LYS A 11 22.23 -8.82 6.66
N GLN A 12 23.15 -8.57 7.61
CA GLN A 12 23.46 -7.21 8.06
C GLN A 12 24.11 -6.38 6.95
N ASN A 13 25.03 -6.96 6.20
CA ASN A 13 25.72 -6.30 5.09
C ASN A 13 24.78 -6.04 3.90
N ALA A 14 23.82 -6.95 3.64
CA ALA A 14 22.83 -6.78 2.60
C ALA A 14 21.81 -5.66 2.91
N ASN A 15 21.61 -5.34 4.18
CA ASN A 15 20.69 -4.26 4.60
C ASN A 15 21.31 -3.42 5.72
N PRO A 16 22.29 -2.57 5.40
CA PRO A 16 22.99 -1.72 6.37
C PRO A 16 22.03 -0.79 7.11
N ARG A 17 22.36 -0.48 8.36
CA ARG A 17 21.57 0.43 9.21
C ARG A 17 21.32 1.80 8.56
N SER A 18 22.30 2.33 7.81
CA SER A 18 22.14 3.59 7.08
C SER A 18 21.02 3.54 6.06
N ILE A 19 20.91 2.43 5.31
CA ILE A 19 19.84 2.21 4.33
C ILE A 19 18.49 2.01 5.04
N LYS A 20 18.45 1.23 6.14
CA LYS A 20 17.24 1.09 6.96
C LYS A 20 16.76 2.46 7.47
N MET A 21 17.69 3.30 7.93
CA MET A 21 17.36 4.64 8.39
C MET A 21 16.81 5.51 7.26
N TRP A 22 17.46 5.51 6.09
CA TRP A 22 16.96 6.22 4.93
C TRP A 22 15.54 5.82 4.55
N LYS A 23 15.30 4.52 4.43
CA LYS A 23 13.96 3.98 4.13
C LYS A 23 12.92 4.37 5.19
N ALA A 24 13.27 4.36 6.48
CA ALA A 24 12.37 4.75 7.56
C ALA A 24 12.06 6.26 7.59
N LEU A 25 12.90 7.10 7.00
CA LEU A 25 12.67 8.54 6.88
C LEU A 25 11.71 8.89 5.73
N GLN A 26 11.59 8.06 4.69
CA GLN A 26 10.75 8.39 3.53
C GLN A 26 9.27 8.58 3.87
N PRO A 27 8.60 7.69 4.65
CA PRO A 27 7.19 7.87 5.01
C PRO A 27 6.91 9.14 5.82
N LEU A 28 7.94 9.76 6.40
CA LEU A 28 7.78 11.01 7.16
C LEU A 28 7.50 12.24 6.29
N ARG A 29 7.70 12.13 4.97
CA ARG A 29 7.48 13.21 3.99
C ARG A 29 6.02 13.55 3.77
N SER A 30 5.13 12.57 3.89
CA SER A 30 3.72 12.73 3.55
C SER A 30 2.80 12.11 4.59
N CYS A 31 1.61 12.65 4.75
CA CYS A 31 0.53 12.07 5.55
C CYS A 31 -0.61 11.49 4.70
N LEU A 32 -0.39 11.36 3.38
CA LEU A 32 -1.35 10.73 2.47
C LEU A 32 -1.19 9.22 2.42
N SER A 33 -2.27 8.56 2.03
CA SER A 33 -2.36 7.13 1.81
C SER A 33 -2.97 6.80 0.45
N PHE A 34 -2.41 5.78 -0.20
CA PHE A 34 -2.80 5.31 -1.52
C PHE A 34 -2.98 3.80 -1.47
N MET A 35 -4.16 3.34 -1.87
CA MET A 35 -4.49 1.93 -1.99
C MET A 35 -4.57 1.53 -3.46
N ASN A 36 -3.75 0.59 -3.86
CA ASN A 36 -3.91 -0.09 -5.14
C ASN A 36 -4.79 -1.34 -4.93
N THR A 37 -5.54 -1.75 -5.94
CA THR A 37 -6.41 -2.93 -5.82
C THR A 37 -6.17 -3.90 -6.96
N GLY A 38 -6.04 -5.18 -6.65
CA GLY A 38 -5.84 -6.26 -7.60
C GLY A 38 -6.64 -7.51 -7.21
N ALA A 39 -6.75 -8.47 -8.10
CA ALA A 39 -7.39 -9.75 -7.83
C ALA A 39 -6.40 -10.78 -7.28
N HIS A 40 -5.17 -10.78 -7.78
CA HIS A 40 -4.14 -11.76 -7.51
C HIS A 40 -2.86 -11.11 -6.99
N PRO A 41 -1.99 -11.86 -6.30
CA PRO A 41 -0.59 -11.45 -6.10
C PRO A 41 0.09 -11.28 -7.46
N ASP A 42 0.80 -10.17 -7.68
CA ASP A 42 1.45 -9.73 -8.93
C ASP A 42 0.68 -8.70 -9.78
N ASP A 43 -0.54 -8.37 -9.38
CA ASP A 43 -1.35 -7.33 -10.04
C ASP A 43 -0.88 -5.90 -9.72
N GLU A 44 0.12 -5.69 -8.88
CA GLU A 44 0.53 -4.36 -8.44
C GLU A 44 1.13 -3.53 -9.59
N THR A 45 0.73 -2.27 -9.69
CA THR A 45 1.40 -1.29 -10.56
C THR A 45 2.72 -0.83 -9.95
N THR A 46 3.66 -1.78 -9.78
CA THR A 46 4.79 -1.70 -8.85
C THR A 46 5.72 -0.52 -9.13
N THR A 47 5.96 -0.15 -10.39
CA THR A 47 6.85 0.98 -10.73
C THR A 47 6.27 2.31 -10.28
N MET A 48 4.97 2.54 -10.49
CA MET A 48 4.27 3.72 -9.99
C MET A 48 4.31 3.74 -8.46
N LEU A 49 3.98 2.61 -7.83
CA LEU A 49 3.94 2.48 -6.36
C LEU A 49 5.32 2.70 -5.73
N ALA A 50 6.39 2.19 -6.32
CA ALA A 50 7.75 2.41 -5.83
C ALA A 50 8.10 3.92 -5.77
N ALA A 51 7.75 4.68 -6.81
CA ALA A 51 7.97 6.12 -6.83
C ALA A 51 7.10 6.85 -5.79
N LEU A 52 5.81 6.52 -5.69
CA LEU A 52 4.91 7.12 -4.70
C LEU A 52 5.36 6.85 -3.26
N GLY A 53 5.77 5.61 -2.95
CA GLY A 53 6.18 5.24 -1.60
C GLY A 53 7.57 5.73 -1.23
N LEU A 54 8.56 5.49 -2.07
CA LEU A 54 9.97 5.72 -1.73
C LEU A 54 10.44 7.14 -2.05
N ARG A 55 9.91 7.79 -3.09
CA ARG A 55 10.23 9.17 -3.43
C ARG A 55 9.34 10.17 -2.69
N ASP A 56 8.03 9.94 -2.79
CA ASP A 56 7.03 10.92 -2.31
C ASP A 56 6.60 10.67 -0.86
N GLY A 57 6.94 9.51 -0.29
CA GLY A 57 6.66 9.15 1.09
C GLY A 57 5.18 8.83 1.36
N ILE A 58 4.42 8.48 0.31
CA ILE A 58 3.02 8.08 0.42
C ILE A 58 2.92 6.73 1.11
N ARG A 59 2.01 6.57 2.06
CA ARG A 59 1.70 5.29 2.66
C ARG A 59 0.95 4.42 1.66
N LEU A 60 1.55 3.30 1.30
CA LEU A 60 1.02 2.39 0.28
C LEU A 60 0.30 1.20 0.92
N SER A 61 -0.77 0.79 0.28
CA SER A 61 -1.44 -0.47 0.55
C SER A 61 -1.93 -1.13 -0.74
N GLN A 62 -1.99 -2.46 -0.71
CA GLN A 62 -2.61 -3.29 -1.75
C GLN A 62 -3.80 -4.04 -1.14
N ALA A 63 -4.97 -3.92 -1.74
CA ALA A 63 -6.10 -4.78 -1.47
C ALA A 63 -6.20 -5.84 -2.56
N CYS A 64 -5.95 -7.09 -2.20
CA CYS A 64 -5.96 -8.22 -3.11
C CYS A 64 -7.15 -9.14 -2.81
N ALA A 65 -7.85 -9.63 -3.83
CA ALA A 65 -9.02 -10.47 -3.61
C ALA A 65 -8.63 -11.81 -3.00
N ASN A 66 -7.77 -12.55 -3.66
CA ASN A 66 -7.41 -13.93 -3.34
C ASN A 66 -5.89 -14.13 -3.38
N ARG A 67 -5.46 -15.35 -3.14
CA ARG A 67 -4.03 -15.68 -3.05
C ARG A 67 -3.47 -16.29 -4.34
N GLY A 68 -4.27 -16.26 -5.44
CA GLY A 68 -3.87 -16.78 -6.74
C GLY A 68 -3.78 -18.31 -6.78
N GLU A 69 -4.66 -18.99 -6.06
CA GLU A 69 -4.69 -20.45 -5.89
C GLU A 69 -4.90 -21.19 -7.20
N GLY A 70 -5.65 -20.59 -8.13
CA GLY A 70 -5.94 -21.15 -9.46
C GLY A 70 -4.94 -20.80 -10.54
N GLY A 71 -3.87 -20.07 -10.20
CA GLY A 71 -2.87 -19.61 -11.14
C GLY A 71 -1.85 -20.69 -11.54
N GLN A 72 -0.93 -20.28 -12.39
CA GLN A 72 0.21 -21.12 -12.81
C GLN A 72 1.29 -21.19 -11.72
N ASN A 73 2.16 -22.21 -11.83
CA ASN A 73 3.36 -22.31 -11.03
C ASN A 73 4.56 -22.64 -11.93
N ALA A 74 5.39 -21.64 -12.21
CA ALA A 74 6.54 -21.78 -13.09
C ALA A 74 7.79 -22.38 -12.41
N ILE A 75 7.75 -22.62 -11.09
CA ILE A 75 8.93 -23.06 -10.33
C ILE A 75 8.73 -24.32 -9.49
N GLY A 76 7.50 -24.80 -9.36
CA GLY A 76 7.18 -25.95 -8.53
C GLY A 76 5.97 -26.73 -9.02
N SER A 77 5.51 -27.66 -8.20
CA SER A 77 4.36 -28.53 -8.46
C SER A 77 3.15 -28.21 -7.56
N GLU A 78 3.30 -27.24 -6.69
CA GLU A 78 2.23 -26.79 -5.80
C GLU A 78 1.08 -26.23 -6.64
N ILE A 79 -0.14 -26.63 -6.30
CA ILE A 79 -1.38 -26.20 -6.93
C ILE A 79 -2.40 -25.82 -5.86
N THR A 80 -3.43 -25.12 -6.23
CA THR A 80 -4.56 -24.75 -5.38
C THR A 80 -4.10 -24.11 -4.06
N ARG A 81 -4.54 -24.59 -2.92
CA ARG A 81 -4.22 -24.05 -1.59
C ARG A 81 -2.71 -23.91 -1.33
N ASP A 82 -1.91 -24.92 -1.70
CA ASP A 82 -0.46 -24.91 -1.46
C ASP A 82 0.21 -23.83 -2.32
N LEU A 83 -0.24 -23.65 -3.56
CA LEU A 83 0.19 -22.52 -4.40
C LEU A 83 -0.19 -21.17 -3.78
N GLY A 84 -1.39 -21.05 -3.23
CA GLY A 84 -1.83 -19.84 -2.52
C GLY A 84 -0.93 -19.48 -1.34
N VAL A 85 -0.42 -20.45 -0.59
CA VAL A 85 0.55 -20.22 0.49
C VAL A 85 1.87 -19.70 -0.07
N VAL A 86 2.39 -20.30 -1.14
CA VAL A 86 3.64 -19.84 -1.80
C VAL A 86 3.46 -18.40 -2.30
N ARG A 87 2.39 -18.12 -3.05
CA ARG A 87 2.10 -16.78 -3.59
C ARG A 87 1.86 -15.74 -2.52
N THR A 88 1.31 -16.12 -1.37
CA THR A 88 1.22 -15.22 -0.20
C THR A 88 2.61 -14.78 0.26
N CYS A 89 3.56 -15.72 0.41
CA CYS A 89 4.94 -15.40 0.77
C CYS A 89 5.65 -14.54 -0.29
N GLU A 90 5.38 -14.81 -1.57
CA GLU A 90 5.89 -14.00 -2.68
C GLU A 90 5.41 -12.55 -2.58
N MET A 91 4.10 -12.35 -2.37
CA MET A 91 3.48 -11.03 -2.18
C MET A 91 4.04 -10.29 -0.97
N GLU A 92 4.22 -10.97 0.17
CA GLU A 92 4.82 -10.38 1.37
C GLU A 92 6.23 -9.85 1.08
N ARG A 93 7.04 -10.62 0.35
CA ARG A 93 8.40 -10.20 -0.03
C ARG A 93 8.42 -9.06 -1.04
N ALA A 94 7.53 -9.10 -2.03
CA ALA A 94 7.40 -8.03 -3.00
C ALA A 94 6.98 -6.71 -2.31
N ALA A 95 6.01 -6.76 -1.43
CA ALA A 95 5.52 -5.60 -0.68
C ALA A 95 6.60 -4.98 0.24
N GLU A 96 7.42 -5.82 0.90
CA GLU A 96 8.55 -5.37 1.74
C GLU A 96 9.52 -4.46 0.97
N VAL A 97 9.78 -4.74 -0.31
CA VAL A 97 10.75 -3.98 -1.12
C VAL A 97 10.35 -2.51 -1.23
N ILE A 98 9.07 -2.25 -1.46
CA ILE A 98 8.52 -0.91 -1.67
C ILE A 98 7.79 -0.34 -0.44
N ASN A 99 7.93 -1.00 0.71
CA ASN A 99 7.31 -0.61 1.99
C ASN A 99 5.78 -0.47 1.88
N MET A 100 5.13 -1.43 1.24
CA MET A 100 3.69 -1.49 1.03
C MET A 100 3.04 -2.49 1.99
N SER A 101 1.94 -2.10 2.63
CA SER A 101 1.07 -3.02 3.35
C SER A 101 0.19 -3.78 2.35
N HIS A 102 -0.16 -5.02 2.63
CA HIS A 102 -1.09 -5.75 1.79
C HIS A 102 -2.21 -6.37 2.63
N TYR A 103 -3.38 -6.48 2.02
CA TYR A 103 -4.60 -6.97 2.62
C TYR A 103 -5.29 -7.94 1.68
N TRP A 104 -5.89 -8.97 2.25
CA TRP A 104 -6.63 -10.00 1.54
C TRP A 104 -8.12 -9.86 1.80
N LEU A 105 -8.95 -9.94 0.76
CA LEU A 105 -10.38 -10.10 0.93
C LEU A 105 -10.70 -11.53 1.39
N SER A 106 -9.94 -12.52 0.90
CA SER A 106 -10.02 -13.90 1.40
C SER A 106 -9.35 -14.03 2.76
N GLU A 107 -10.05 -14.54 3.77
CA GLU A 107 -9.51 -14.69 5.13
C GLU A 107 -8.92 -16.06 5.38
N THR A 108 -9.55 -17.10 4.87
CA THR A 108 -9.16 -18.49 5.07
C THR A 108 -8.96 -19.20 3.74
N PRO A 109 -8.25 -20.33 3.71
CA PRO A 109 -8.09 -21.14 2.49
C PRO A 109 -9.41 -21.73 1.96
N GLU A 110 -10.42 -21.81 2.81
CA GLU A 110 -11.76 -22.31 2.49
C GLU A 110 -12.75 -21.19 2.14
N ASP A 111 -12.28 -19.94 2.04
CA ASP A 111 -13.11 -18.79 1.68
C ASP A 111 -13.66 -18.97 0.25
N THR A 112 -14.87 -18.46 0.03
CA THR A 112 -15.43 -18.42 -1.33
C THR A 112 -14.72 -17.44 -2.25
N ILE A 113 -14.01 -16.47 -1.67
CA ILE A 113 -13.17 -15.53 -2.42
C ILE A 113 -11.82 -16.19 -2.69
N PHE A 114 -11.74 -17.00 -3.74
CA PHE A 114 -10.53 -17.70 -4.15
C PHE A 114 -10.34 -17.62 -5.67
N ASP A 115 -9.12 -17.87 -6.11
CA ASP A 115 -8.81 -17.97 -7.53
C ASP A 115 -9.26 -19.34 -8.05
N PHE A 116 -10.29 -19.35 -8.88
CA PHE A 116 -10.81 -20.57 -9.53
C PHE A 116 -10.33 -20.72 -10.97
N GLY A 117 -9.26 -20.01 -11.35
CA GLY A 117 -8.72 -20.00 -12.69
C GLY A 117 -9.45 -19.04 -13.61
N PHE A 118 -9.69 -19.44 -14.85
CA PHE A 118 -10.28 -18.56 -15.85
C PHE A 118 -11.72 -18.15 -15.51
N SER A 119 -11.99 -16.84 -15.58
CA SER A 119 -13.33 -16.26 -15.46
C SER A 119 -13.61 -15.31 -16.62
N LYS A 120 -14.80 -15.42 -17.18
CA LYS A 120 -15.23 -14.65 -18.37
C LYS A 120 -15.69 -13.23 -18.02
N SER A 121 -16.22 -13.04 -16.82
CA SER A 121 -16.82 -11.76 -16.45
C SER A 121 -16.78 -11.50 -14.95
N GLY A 122 -16.82 -10.21 -14.58
CA GLY A 122 -16.96 -9.81 -13.19
C GLY A 122 -18.23 -10.32 -12.53
N SER A 123 -19.33 -10.48 -13.30
CA SER A 123 -20.59 -11.00 -12.77
C SER A 123 -20.48 -12.48 -12.40
N GLU A 124 -19.84 -13.31 -13.25
CA GLU A 124 -19.57 -14.71 -12.92
C GLU A 124 -18.70 -14.83 -11.68
N THR A 125 -17.68 -13.97 -11.58
CA THR A 125 -16.78 -13.97 -10.43
C THR A 125 -17.51 -13.61 -9.14
N LEU A 126 -18.31 -12.52 -9.15
CA LEU A 126 -19.05 -12.08 -7.96
C LEU A 126 -20.15 -13.08 -7.55
N GLU A 127 -20.73 -13.81 -8.49
CA GLU A 127 -21.66 -14.91 -8.17
C GLU A 127 -20.94 -16.01 -7.37
N LYS A 128 -19.72 -16.41 -7.78
CA LYS A 128 -18.93 -17.45 -7.11
C LYS A 128 -18.34 -16.98 -5.78
N TRP A 129 -17.80 -15.76 -5.73
CA TRP A 129 -17.21 -15.21 -4.51
C TRP A 129 -18.25 -14.82 -3.46
N GLY A 130 -19.46 -14.46 -3.91
CA GLY A 130 -20.50 -13.84 -3.10
C GLY A 130 -20.31 -12.33 -3.06
N GLU A 131 -21.13 -11.59 -3.83
CA GLU A 131 -20.98 -10.12 -3.96
C GLU A 131 -21.03 -9.41 -2.59
N GLN A 132 -21.99 -9.78 -1.73
CA GLN A 132 -22.14 -9.19 -0.39
C GLN A 132 -20.89 -9.42 0.47
N ARG A 133 -20.34 -10.64 0.44
CA ARG A 133 -19.10 -10.97 1.18
C ARG A 133 -17.91 -10.19 0.65
N THR A 134 -17.78 -10.09 -0.67
CA THR A 134 -16.68 -9.31 -1.30
C THR A 134 -16.74 -7.86 -0.87
N LEU A 135 -17.93 -7.25 -0.86
CA LEU A 135 -18.13 -5.87 -0.42
C LEU A 135 -17.87 -5.71 1.08
N GLU A 136 -18.38 -6.61 1.93
CA GLU A 136 -18.12 -6.60 3.38
C GLU A 136 -16.63 -6.56 3.69
N ARG A 137 -15.85 -7.45 3.05
CA ARG A 137 -14.40 -7.55 3.24
C ARG A 137 -13.66 -6.32 2.74
N PHE A 138 -14.07 -5.81 1.58
CA PHE A 138 -13.44 -4.64 1.02
C PHE A 138 -13.71 -3.38 1.85
N VAL A 139 -14.96 -3.19 2.30
CA VAL A 139 -15.34 -2.09 3.21
C VAL A 139 -14.54 -2.17 4.51
N LEU A 140 -14.39 -3.38 5.08
CA LEU A 140 -13.58 -3.60 6.28
C LEU A 140 -12.13 -3.12 6.09
N ILE A 141 -11.51 -3.46 4.95
CA ILE A 141 -10.15 -3.03 4.62
C ILE A 141 -10.09 -1.51 4.48
N ILE A 142 -11.02 -0.89 3.74
CA ILE A 142 -11.06 0.56 3.56
C ILE A 142 -11.23 1.28 4.89
N ARG A 143 -12.13 0.84 5.78
CA ARG A 143 -12.35 1.45 7.09
C ARG A 143 -11.16 1.31 8.04
N ARG A 144 -10.41 0.20 7.95
CA ARG A 144 -9.17 -0.01 8.73
C ARG A 144 -8.02 0.81 8.19
N GLU A 145 -7.80 0.75 6.88
CA GLU A 145 -6.64 1.35 6.22
C GLU A 145 -6.81 2.85 5.97
N ARG A 146 -8.04 3.32 5.78
CA ARG A 146 -8.40 4.72 5.53
C ARG A 146 -7.60 5.37 4.39
N PRO A 147 -7.64 4.79 3.17
CA PRO A 147 -6.94 5.38 2.04
C PRO A 147 -7.55 6.71 1.62
N ASP A 148 -6.71 7.69 1.28
CA ASP A 148 -7.16 8.93 0.64
C ASP A 148 -7.52 8.67 -0.82
N ILE A 149 -6.70 7.86 -1.48
CA ILE A 149 -6.81 7.53 -2.89
C ILE A 149 -6.94 6.02 -3.01
N VAL A 150 -7.90 5.57 -3.82
CA VAL A 150 -8.01 4.19 -4.30
C VAL A 150 -7.73 4.20 -5.81
N CYS A 151 -6.87 3.32 -6.28
CA CYS A 151 -6.57 3.15 -7.70
C CYS A 151 -6.67 1.68 -8.06
N THR A 152 -7.51 1.36 -9.03
CA THR A 152 -7.60 -0.01 -9.53
C THR A 152 -6.46 -0.29 -10.49
N THR A 153 -5.97 -1.53 -10.51
CA THR A 153 -4.95 -1.94 -11.49
C THR A 153 -5.56 -2.17 -12.86
N PHE A 154 -6.79 -2.66 -12.92
CA PHE A 154 -7.47 -3.04 -14.15
C PHE A 154 -8.80 -2.30 -14.31
N LEU A 155 -9.44 -2.49 -15.47
CA LEU A 155 -10.72 -1.91 -15.85
C LEU A 155 -11.84 -2.96 -15.73
N ASP A 156 -13.07 -2.51 -15.49
CA ASP A 156 -14.28 -3.36 -15.59
C ASP A 156 -14.84 -3.28 -17.02
N ILE A 157 -14.12 -3.86 -17.96
CA ILE A 157 -14.49 -3.89 -19.40
C ILE A 157 -14.41 -5.30 -19.95
N SER A 158 -15.15 -5.57 -21.04
CA SER A 158 -15.05 -6.82 -21.78
C SER A 158 -13.63 -7.04 -22.29
N GLY A 159 -13.17 -8.27 -22.31
CA GLY A 159 -11.79 -8.64 -22.64
C GLY A 159 -10.88 -8.80 -21.43
N GLN A 160 -11.14 -8.07 -20.33
CA GLN A 160 -10.43 -8.26 -19.07
C GLN A 160 -10.85 -9.56 -18.38
N HIS A 161 -9.92 -10.16 -17.62
CA HIS A 161 -10.21 -11.32 -16.77
C HIS A 161 -11.33 -11.02 -15.76
N GLY A 162 -12.25 -11.95 -15.56
CA GLY A 162 -13.43 -11.70 -14.72
C GLY A 162 -13.10 -11.34 -13.27
N HIS A 163 -12.02 -11.88 -12.69
CA HIS A 163 -11.56 -11.49 -11.36
C HIS A 163 -11.13 -10.02 -11.31
N HIS A 164 -10.44 -9.50 -12.32
CA HIS A 164 -10.04 -8.10 -12.43
C HIS A 164 -11.26 -7.18 -12.56
N GLN A 165 -12.22 -7.55 -13.41
CA GLN A 165 -13.49 -6.82 -13.54
C GLN A 165 -14.24 -6.76 -12.20
N ALA A 166 -14.34 -7.90 -11.51
CA ALA A 166 -15.01 -8.01 -10.20
C ALA A 166 -14.38 -7.09 -9.15
N MET A 167 -13.04 -7.06 -9.09
CA MET A 167 -12.33 -6.19 -8.14
C MET A 167 -12.52 -4.71 -8.46
N THR A 168 -12.44 -4.31 -9.72
CA THR A 168 -12.68 -2.91 -10.12
C THR A 168 -14.11 -2.49 -9.78
N ARG A 169 -15.11 -3.28 -10.15
CA ARG A 169 -16.53 -3.05 -9.83
C ARG A 169 -16.77 -2.96 -8.33
N SER A 170 -16.17 -3.87 -7.56
CA SER A 170 -16.32 -3.90 -6.10
C SER A 170 -15.62 -2.71 -5.43
N ALA A 171 -14.50 -2.22 -5.96
CA ALA A 171 -13.80 -1.06 -5.42
C ALA A 171 -14.69 0.19 -5.42
N PHE A 172 -15.39 0.48 -6.51
CA PHE A 172 -16.31 1.62 -6.59
C PHE A 172 -17.46 1.51 -5.57
N LYS A 173 -18.07 0.33 -5.48
CA LYS A 173 -19.14 0.10 -4.51
C LYS A 173 -18.64 0.19 -3.06
N ALA A 174 -17.49 -0.41 -2.78
CA ALA A 174 -16.92 -0.43 -1.44
C ALA A 174 -16.50 0.97 -0.96
N VAL A 175 -16.00 1.83 -1.86
CA VAL A 175 -15.67 3.23 -1.53
C VAL A 175 -16.90 4.00 -1.05
N LEU A 176 -18.05 3.83 -1.70
CA LEU A 176 -19.30 4.47 -1.29
C LEU A 176 -19.81 3.89 0.03
N LEU A 177 -19.85 2.56 0.14
CA LEU A 177 -20.32 1.86 1.34
C LEU A 177 -19.43 2.08 2.56
N ALA A 178 -18.13 2.31 2.38
CA ALA A 178 -17.22 2.61 3.50
C ALA A 178 -17.56 3.93 4.21
N ALA A 179 -18.16 4.88 3.50
CA ALA A 179 -18.61 6.16 4.03
C ALA A 179 -20.06 6.13 4.57
N ASP A 180 -20.79 5.05 4.30
CA ASP A 180 -22.19 4.88 4.74
C ASP A 180 -22.22 4.25 6.14
N PRO A 181 -22.78 4.93 7.16
CA PRO A 181 -22.89 4.39 8.51
C PRO A 181 -23.84 3.20 8.62
N ASP A 182 -24.78 3.05 7.70
CA ASP A 182 -25.74 1.97 7.70
C ASP A 182 -25.21 0.70 7.00
N ALA A 183 -24.10 0.82 6.26
CA ALA A 183 -23.45 -0.31 5.63
C ALA A 183 -22.54 -1.05 6.61
N PHE A 184 -22.77 -2.34 6.82
CA PHE A 184 -21.95 -3.23 7.66
C PHE A 184 -21.68 -2.67 9.08
N PRO A 185 -22.73 -2.31 9.85
CA PRO A 185 -22.58 -1.75 11.19
C PRO A 185 -21.91 -2.72 12.18
N GLU A 186 -22.01 -4.03 11.92
CA GLU A 186 -21.39 -5.10 12.71
C GLU A 186 -19.86 -5.03 12.72
N GLN A 187 -19.23 -4.36 11.76
CA GLN A 187 -17.77 -4.15 11.75
C GLN A 187 -17.28 -3.29 12.92
N ASN A 188 -18.16 -2.50 13.52
CA ASN A 188 -17.87 -1.61 14.65
C ASN A 188 -16.62 -0.74 14.41
N LEU A 189 -16.46 -0.23 13.21
CA LEU A 189 -15.38 0.67 12.79
C LEU A 189 -15.95 2.03 12.40
N PRO A 190 -15.22 3.12 12.65
CA PRO A 190 -15.58 4.42 12.11
C PRO A 190 -15.66 4.37 10.58
N ILE A 191 -16.67 5.03 10.03
CA ILE A 191 -16.78 5.21 8.57
C ILE A 191 -15.56 5.95 8.02
N TRP A 192 -15.26 5.70 6.75
CA TRP A 192 -14.19 6.40 6.05
C TRP A 192 -14.61 6.86 4.67
N GLN A 193 -14.45 8.15 4.41
CA GLN A 193 -14.67 8.76 3.11
C GLN A 193 -13.36 8.77 2.33
N VAL A 194 -13.20 7.84 1.38
CA VAL A 194 -12.14 7.91 0.36
C VAL A 194 -12.30 9.22 -0.41
N LYS A 195 -11.22 9.87 -0.79
CA LYS A 195 -11.30 11.19 -1.44
C LYS A 195 -11.36 11.09 -2.96
N LYS A 196 -10.61 10.13 -3.53
CA LYS A 196 -10.51 9.96 -4.98
C LYS A 196 -10.43 8.49 -5.36
N VAL A 197 -11.04 8.16 -6.50
CA VAL A 197 -10.88 6.85 -7.15
C VAL A 197 -10.32 7.08 -8.55
N TYR A 198 -9.20 6.45 -8.84
CA TYR A 198 -8.58 6.47 -10.16
C TYR A 198 -8.72 5.11 -10.85
N LEU A 199 -8.91 5.17 -12.16
CA LEU A 199 -8.75 4.06 -13.08
C LEU A 199 -7.44 4.21 -13.85
N PRO A 200 -6.82 3.11 -14.29
CA PRO A 200 -5.74 3.20 -15.25
C PRO A 200 -6.26 3.80 -16.59
N ALA A 201 -5.58 4.82 -17.11
CA ALA A 201 -5.86 5.39 -18.42
C ALA A 201 -4.96 4.77 -19.52
N TRP A 202 -4.63 3.50 -19.32
CA TRP A 202 -3.96 2.63 -20.30
C TRP A 202 -4.73 1.32 -20.41
N SER A 203 -4.48 0.55 -21.47
CA SER A 203 -4.92 -0.84 -21.55
C SER A 203 -4.25 -1.59 -20.39
N GLY A 204 -5.01 -2.00 -19.40
CA GLY A 204 -4.50 -2.63 -18.17
C GLY A 204 -3.86 -3.99 -18.41
N ALA A 205 -4.05 -4.55 -19.59
CA ALA A 205 -3.72 -5.92 -19.91
C ALA A 205 -2.47 -6.06 -20.78
N GLY A 206 -1.95 -4.98 -21.33
CA GLY A 206 -0.85 -5.05 -22.29
C GLY A 206 -1.21 -6.01 -23.45
N ASP A 207 -0.22 -6.79 -23.89
CA ASP A 207 -0.42 -7.80 -24.94
C ASP A 207 -1.10 -9.10 -24.46
N ALA A 208 -1.46 -9.19 -23.15
CA ALA A 208 -1.99 -10.43 -22.56
C ALA A 208 -3.50 -10.60 -22.70
N TYR A 209 -4.24 -9.51 -22.92
CA TYR A 209 -5.70 -9.51 -23.07
C TYR A 209 -6.11 -8.54 -24.18
N ASP A 210 -7.12 -8.92 -24.94
CA ASP A 210 -7.74 -8.05 -25.93
C ASP A 210 -8.81 -7.21 -25.22
N ASP A 211 -8.47 -5.98 -24.87
CA ASP A 211 -9.43 -5.04 -24.32
C ASP A 211 -10.40 -4.62 -25.43
N ASP A 212 -11.69 -4.92 -25.27
CA ASP A 212 -12.73 -4.61 -26.25
C ASP A 212 -13.09 -3.11 -26.29
N ALA A 213 -12.57 -2.32 -25.36
CA ALA A 213 -12.82 -0.89 -25.28
C ALA A 213 -11.51 -0.12 -25.02
N PRO A 214 -11.40 1.12 -25.54
CA PRO A 214 -10.26 1.97 -25.23
C PRO A 214 -10.25 2.30 -23.73
N PRO A 215 -9.05 2.58 -23.15
CA PRO A 215 -8.98 3.05 -21.77
C PRO A 215 -9.69 4.40 -21.62
N PRO A 216 -10.11 4.74 -20.40
CA PRO A 216 -10.70 6.06 -20.12
C PRO A 216 -9.69 7.18 -20.41
N PRO A 217 -10.15 8.40 -20.73
CA PRO A 217 -9.26 9.52 -21.02
C PRO A 217 -8.41 9.87 -19.81
N GLU A 218 -7.15 10.21 -20.06
CA GLU A 218 -6.25 10.71 -19.02
C GLU A 218 -6.77 12.02 -18.41
N THR A 219 -6.74 12.11 -17.08
CA THR A 219 -6.99 13.36 -16.33
C THR A 219 -5.75 13.84 -15.58
N VAL A 220 -4.83 12.94 -15.24
CA VAL A 220 -3.59 13.23 -14.55
C VAL A 220 -2.55 12.13 -14.84
N CYS A 221 -1.27 12.48 -14.79
CA CYS A 221 -0.18 11.52 -14.87
C CYS A 221 0.60 11.42 -13.56
N VAL A 222 1.00 10.19 -13.22
CA VAL A 222 2.05 9.95 -12.23
C VAL A 222 3.36 9.65 -12.95
N ASN A 223 4.36 10.49 -12.72
CA ASN A 223 5.71 10.27 -13.23
C ASN A 223 6.51 9.46 -12.20
N SER A 224 7.07 8.32 -12.63
CA SER A 224 7.89 7.44 -11.80
C SER A 224 9.39 7.48 -12.18
N THR A 225 9.80 8.46 -13.01
CA THR A 225 11.21 8.62 -13.37
C THR A 225 12.06 9.01 -12.17
N GLY A 226 13.37 8.77 -12.30
CA GLY A 226 14.39 9.12 -11.33
C GLY A 226 14.84 7.92 -10.49
N ALA A 227 15.88 8.17 -9.71
CA ALA A 227 16.52 7.18 -8.86
C ALA A 227 16.42 7.57 -7.39
N ASP A 228 16.43 6.57 -6.52
CA ASP A 228 16.65 6.82 -5.09
C ASP A 228 18.05 7.41 -4.91
N PRO A 229 18.18 8.62 -4.31
CA PRO A 229 19.45 9.34 -4.27
C PRO A 229 20.51 8.66 -3.38
N ILE A 230 20.10 7.73 -2.52
CA ILE A 230 20.99 7.03 -1.60
C ILE A 230 21.32 5.63 -2.09
N LEU A 231 20.35 4.93 -2.66
CA LEU A 231 20.57 3.62 -3.25
C LEU A 231 21.25 3.72 -4.62
N GLY A 232 21.08 4.83 -5.33
CA GLY A 232 21.62 5.04 -6.68
C GLY A 232 20.97 4.15 -7.74
N ILE A 233 19.79 3.62 -7.47
CA ILE A 233 19.00 2.78 -8.39
C ILE A 233 17.66 3.42 -8.73
N ASP A 234 17.23 3.26 -9.98
CA ASP A 234 15.98 3.81 -10.47
C ASP A 234 14.77 3.14 -9.79
N TYR A 235 13.68 3.90 -9.62
CA TYR A 235 12.43 3.34 -9.05
C TYR A 235 11.89 2.19 -9.89
N ALA A 236 12.09 2.19 -11.21
CA ALA A 236 11.76 1.07 -12.08
C ALA A 236 12.58 -0.18 -11.74
N GLN A 237 13.87 -0.06 -11.44
CA GLN A 237 14.71 -1.19 -11.01
C GLN A 237 14.32 -1.72 -9.65
N ILE A 238 13.96 -0.82 -8.70
CA ILE A 238 13.43 -1.22 -7.39
C ILE A 238 12.12 -1.99 -7.56
N ALA A 239 11.25 -1.52 -8.45
CA ALA A 239 9.99 -2.19 -8.78
C ALA A 239 10.23 -3.59 -9.38
N GLN A 240 11.16 -3.73 -10.32
CA GLN A 240 11.53 -5.02 -10.88
C GLN A 240 12.08 -5.98 -9.81
N TYR A 241 12.87 -5.46 -8.88
CA TYR A 241 13.33 -6.28 -7.76
C TYR A 241 12.16 -6.75 -6.89
N SER A 242 11.18 -5.90 -6.63
CA SER A 242 9.92 -6.28 -5.97
C SER A 242 9.19 -7.37 -6.74
N ARG A 243 8.89 -7.14 -8.03
CA ARG A 243 8.20 -8.12 -8.89
C ARG A 243 8.95 -9.44 -9.02
N SER A 244 10.28 -9.44 -8.90
CA SER A 244 11.09 -10.65 -9.01
C SER A 244 10.80 -11.70 -7.94
N PHE A 245 10.07 -11.37 -6.89
CA PHE A 245 9.60 -12.31 -5.88
C PHE A 245 8.41 -13.15 -6.34
N HIS A 246 7.63 -12.71 -7.34
CA HIS A 246 6.51 -13.48 -7.92
C HIS A 246 7.03 -14.59 -8.88
N ARG A 247 7.85 -15.48 -8.35
CA ARG A 247 8.54 -16.52 -9.12
C ARG A 247 7.62 -17.58 -9.68
N THR A 248 6.56 -17.91 -8.95
CA THR A 248 5.54 -18.84 -9.45
C THR A 248 4.89 -18.33 -10.73
N GLN A 249 4.86 -16.99 -10.92
CA GLN A 249 4.33 -16.33 -12.11
C GLN A 249 5.39 -16.11 -13.21
N GLY A 250 6.58 -16.72 -13.03
CA GLY A 250 7.66 -16.67 -14.00
C GLY A 250 8.49 -15.38 -13.97
N MET A 251 8.23 -14.48 -13.01
CA MET A 251 8.97 -13.23 -12.87
C MET A 251 10.38 -13.44 -12.27
N GLY A 252 11.25 -12.45 -12.45
CA GLY A 252 12.63 -12.49 -11.93
C GLY A 252 13.61 -13.34 -12.75
N LYS A 253 13.23 -13.82 -13.92
CA LYS A 253 14.11 -14.59 -14.84
C LYS A 253 15.00 -13.69 -15.68
N TRP A 254 14.54 -12.48 -15.99
CA TRP A 254 15.26 -11.47 -16.76
C TRP A 254 14.89 -10.07 -16.28
N ILE A 255 15.70 -9.10 -16.66
CA ILE A 255 15.40 -7.69 -16.43
C ILE A 255 14.57 -7.19 -17.61
N GLU A 256 13.37 -6.73 -17.35
CA GLU A 256 12.54 -6.06 -18.34
C GLU A 256 13.13 -4.69 -18.67
N THR A 257 13.20 -4.35 -19.94
CA THR A 257 13.65 -3.06 -20.43
C THR A 257 12.47 -2.28 -21.01
N GLY A 258 12.52 -0.94 -20.95
CA GLY A 258 11.46 -0.10 -21.52
C GLY A 258 10.18 -0.05 -20.70
N LEU A 259 10.26 -0.31 -19.40
CA LEU A 259 9.11 -0.15 -18.50
C LEU A 259 8.57 1.28 -18.56
N PRO A 260 7.24 1.45 -18.50
CA PRO A 260 6.63 2.77 -18.44
C PRO A 260 7.17 3.57 -17.25
N SER A 261 7.49 4.83 -17.50
CA SER A 261 7.89 5.80 -16.49
C SER A 261 6.82 6.86 -16.23
N VAL A 262 5.79 6.87 -17.05
CA VAL A 262 4.64 7.77 -16.96
C VAL A 262 3.38 6.91 -16.89
N TRP A 263 2.55 7.17 -15.90
CA TRP A 263 1.35 6.41 -15.59
C TRP A 263 0.15 7.34 -15.70
N PRO A 264 -0.52 7.37 -16.86
CA PRO A 264 -1.73 8.14 -17.05
C PRO A 264 -2.87 7.53 -16.24
N LEU A 265 -3.59 8.36 -15.50
CA LEU A 265 -4.71 7.97 -14.66
C LEU A 265 -5.95 8.78 -15.06
N ASN A 266 -7.11 8.16 -14.89
CA ASN A 266 -8.42 8.80 -15.04
C ASN A 266 -9.04 8.98 -13.64
N LEU A 267 -9.37 10.22 -13.26
CA LEU A 267 -10.16 10.48 -12.06
C LEU A 267 -11.61 10.07 -12.34
N ALA A 268 -11.95 8.85 -11.94
CA ALA A 268 -13.27 8.28 -12.18
C ALA A 268 -14.31 8.71 -11.13
N TRP A 269 -13.85 9.06 -9.92
CA TRP A 269 -14.71 9.54 -8.85
C TRP A 269 -13.94 10.38 -7.84
N SER A 270 -14.60 11.38 -7.28
CA SER A 270 -14.10 12.20 -6.17
C SER A 270 -15.24 12.59 -5.25
N CYS A 271 -14.99 12.64 -3.93
CA CYS A 271 -15.97 13.11 -2.95
C CYS A 271 -16.37 14.58 -3.14
N ASP A 272 -15.51 15.38 -3.76
CA ASP A 272 -15.74 16.81 -4.05
C ASP A 272 -16.29 17.05 -5.48
N GLY A 273 -16.59 15.98 -6.22
CA GLY A 273 -17.01 16.03 -7.62
C GLY A 273 -15.82 16.09 -8.60
N ILE A 274 -16.09 15.76 -9.87
CA ILE A 274 -15.09 15.76 -10.96
C ILE A 274 -15.26 17.07 -11.72
N GLU A 275 -14.48 18.10 -11.38
CA GLU A 275 -14.67 19.42 -12.00
C GLU A 275 -13.58 19.81 -13.00
N THR A 276 -12.34 19.30 -12.88
CA THR A 276 -11.23 19.80 -13.73
C THR A 276 -10.08 18.80 -13.85
N LEU A 277 -9.24 19.04 -14.87
CA LEU A 277 -7.93 18.42 -15.01
C LEU A 277 -7.08 18.72 -13.76
N GLU A 278 -6.61 17.70 -13.12
CA GLU A 278 -5.70 17.79 -11.97
C GLU A 278 -4.25 17.95 -12.46
N LYS A 279 -3.45 18.71 -11.73
CA LYS A 279 -2.01 18.82 -11.95
C LYS A 279 -1.26 17.66 -11.31
N SER A 280 -1.84 17.09 -10.28
CA SER A 280 -1.29 16.00 -9.49
C SER A 280 -2.39 15.23 -8.80
N ILE A 281 -2.20 13.93 -8.57
CA ILE A 281 -3.10 13.12 -7.74
C ILE A 281 -3.23 13.66 -6.30
N TYR A 282 -2.31 14.53 -5.88
CA TYR A 282 -2.31 15.16 -4.54
C TYR A 282 -3.18 16.42 -4.44
N ASP A 283 -3.66 16.94 -5.57
CA ASP A 283 -4.46 18.17 -5.59
C ASP A 283 -5.65 18.05 -4.63
N ARG A 284 -5.88 19.09 -3.83
CA ARG A 284 -6.94 19.17 -2.81
C ARG A 284 -6.80 18.18 -1.65
N LEU A 285 -5.63 17.53 -1.48
CA LEU A 285 -5.35 16.61 -0.38
C LEU A 285 -4.21 17.14 0.49
N PRO A 286 -4.22 16.87 1.82
CA PRO A 286 -3.18 17.34 2.73
C PRO A 286 -1.94 16.43 2.62
N LYS A 287 -1.01 16.74 1.71
CA LYS A 287 0.20 15.95 1.52
C LYS A 287 1.09 15.98 2.77
N THR A 288 1.12 17.11 3.47
CA THR A 288 1.99 17.34 4.63
C THR A 288 1.20 17.74 5.86
N LEU A 289 1.83 17.69 7.03
CA LEU A 289 1.23 18.20 8.27
C LEU A 289 1.00 19.71 8.23
N PHE A 290 1.75 20.47 7.40
CA PHE A 290 1.49 21.90 7.19
C PHE A 290 0.10 22.16 6.59
N GLU A 291 -0.38 21.25 5.76
CA GLU A 291 -1.67 21.40 5.06
C GLU A 291 -2.82 20.80 5.86
N LEU A 292 -2.52 19.89 6.79
CA LEU A 292 -3.52 19.08 7.47
C LEU A 292 -4.47 19.91 8.33
N SER A 293 -3.99 20.91 9.06
CA SER A 293 -4.84 21.75 9.91
C SER A 293 -5.87 22.52 9.10
N LYS A 294 -5.48 23.05 7.95
CA LYS A 294 -6.39 23.76 7.02
C LYS A 294 -7.37 22.79 6.38
N TYR A 295 -6.89 21.65 5.92
CA TYR A 295 -7.70 20.61 5.32
C TYR A 295 -8.79 20.11 6.29
N ALA A 296 -8.40 19.82 7.53
CA ALA A 296 -9.29 19.37 8.58
C ALA A 296 -10.06 20.51 9.27
N LYS A 297 -9.88 21.77 8.82
CA LYS A 297 -10.49 22.97 9.42
C LYS A 297 -10.23 23.10 10.92
N CYS A 298 -9.01 22.79 11.37
CA CYS A 298 -8.59 22.72 12.76
C CYS A 298 -7.42 23.68 13.02
N ALA A 299 -7.73 24.96 13.18
CA ALA A 299 -6.72 26.02 13.39
C ALA A 299 -5.94 25.83 14.71
N GLU A 300 -6.54 25.21 15.70
CA GLU A 300 -5.94 24.93 17.02
C GLU A 300 -4.67 24.08 16.93
N LEU A 301 -4.56 23.23 15.90
CA LEU A 301 -3.41 22.36 15.68
C LEU A 301 -2.33 22.99 14.79
N ASP A 302 -2.60 24.14 14.15
CA ASP A 302 -1.73 24.71 13.11
C ASP A 302 -0.27 24.87 13.58
N THR A 303 -0.07 25.55 14.71
CA THR A 303 1.27 25.78 15.27
C THR A 303 1.99 24.46 15.60
N THR A 304 1.29 23.48 16.16
CA THR A 304 1.86 22.22 16.60
C THR A 304 2.22 21.34 15.41
N LEU A 305 1.35 21.27 14.41
CA LEU A 305 1.58 20.53 13.17
C LEU A 305 2.72 21.14 12.34
N CYS A 306 2.81 22.48 12.29
CA CYS A 306 3.93 23.18 11.65
C CYS A 306 5.28 22.86 12.33
N LYS A 307 5.33 22.86 13.67
CA LYS A 307 6.55 22.46 14.41
C LYS A 307 6.92 21.00 14.16
N ALA A 308 5.91 20.12 14.15
CA ALA A 308 6.14 18.71 13.85
C ALA A 308 6.72 18.52 12.44
N GLN A 309 6.11 19.10 11.42
CA GLN A 309 6.58 18.98 10.03
C GLN A 309 7.98 19.57 9.85
N THR A 310 8.25 20.73 10.45
CA THR A 310 9.59 21.32 10.41
C THR A 310 10.64 20.39 10.98
N ALA A 311 10.36 19.78 12.13
CA ALA A 311 11.26 18.81 12.76
C ALA A 311 11.44 17.53 11.90
N LEU A 312 10.37 17.04 11.25
CA LEU A 312 10.45 15.90 10.32
C LEU A 312 11.33 16.22 9.12
N ASN A 313 11.17 17.41 8.52
CA ASN A 313 12.01 17.85 7.40
C ASN A 313 13.49 17.96 7.80
N GLN A 314 13.75 18.47 9.01
CA GLN A 314 15.12 18.54 9.56
C GLN A 314 15.70 17.14 9.80
N ALA A 315 14.90 16.18 10.30
CA ALA A 315 15.34 14.80 10.49
C ALA A 315 15.72 14.14 9.17
N ILE A 316 14.91 14.32 8.12
CA ILE A 316 15.18 13.78 6.78
C ILE A 316 16.46 14.38 6.20
N SER A 317 16.63 15.71 6.31
CA SER A 317 17.79 16.43 5.79
C SER A 317 19.09 16.15 6.57
N ALA A 318 18.97 15.69 7.81
CA ALA A 318 20.12 15.36 8.66
C ALA A 318 20.77 14.00 8.32
N TRP A 319 20.12 13.17 7.44
CA TRP A 319 20.74 11.90 7.07
C TRP A 319 22.15 12.13 6.48
N PRO A 320 23.17 11.35 6.87
CA PRO A 320 23.18 10.16 7.73
C PRO A 320 23.54 10.41 9.21
N ASP A 321 23.45 11.64 9.73
CA ASP A 321 23.79 11.96 11.12
C ASP A 321 22.70 11.49 12.09
N TYR A 322 22.90 10.32 12.71
CA TYR A 322 21.95 9.72 13.67
C TYR A 322 21.69 10.58 14.90
N ILE A 323 22.65 11.41 15.32
CA ILE A 323 22.50 12.26 16.52
C ILE A 323 21.48 13.36 16.21
N SER A 324 21.66 14.06 15.11
CA SER A 324 20.75 15.12 14.65
C SER A 324 19.38 14.54 14.29
N ILE A 325 19.33 13.40 13.56
CA ILE A 325 18.09 12.70 13.26
C ILE A 325 17.31 12.41 14.54
N HIS A 326 17.95 11.79 15.52
CA HIS A 326 17.31 11.46 16.80
C HIS A 326 16.71 12.70 17.49
N LYS A 327 17.49 13.80 17.57
CA LYS A 327 17.05 15.06 18.18
C LYS A 327 15.79 15.60 17.51
N TYR A 328 15.77 15.64 16.18
CA TYR A 328 14.62 16.17 15.44
C TYR A 328 13.41 15.24 15.50
N LEU A 329 13.60 13.92 15.48
CA LEU A 329 12.52 12.95 15.63
C LEU A 329 11.87 13.04 17.01
N ILE A 330 12.61 13.26 18.09
CA ILE A 330 12.04 13.49 19.44
C ILE A 330 11.18 14.76 19.42
N THR A 331 11.67 15.85 18.84
CA THR A 331 10.90 17.10 18.72
C THR A 331 9.61 16.88 17.93
N ALA A 332 9.68 16.14 16.81
CA ALA A 332 8.51 15.79 16.02
C ALA A 332 7.51 14.96 16.83
N LEU A 333 7.99 13.90 17.52
CA LEU A 333 7.15 13.02 18.35
C LEU A 333 6.40 13.78 19.43
N GLN A 334 7.09 14.69 20.14
CA GLN A 334 6.48 15.53 21.17
C GLN A 334 5.33 16.37 20.61
N ASN A 335 5.55 17.04 19.46
CA ASN A 335 4.53 17.85 18.83
C ASN A 335 3.36 17.02 18.27
N ILE A 336 3.64 15.83 17.71
CA ILE A 336 2.58 14.89 17.29
C ILE A 336 1.74 14.45 18.49
N THR A 337 2.39 14.10 19.61
CA THR A 337 1.67 13.70 20.84
C THR A 337 0.78 14.83 21.37
N ILE A 338 1.28 16.08 21.39
CA ILE A 338 0.50 17.26 21.77
C ILE A 338 -0.69 17.44 20.81
N ALA A 339 -0.48 17.29 19.51
CA ALA A 339 -1.54 17.44 18.52
C ALA A 339 -2.62 16.36 18.67
N ILE A 340 -2.24 15.11 18.96
CA ILE A 340 -3.19 14.03 19.25
C ILE A 340 -4.04 14.36 20.49
N THR A 341 -3.39 14.81 21.58
CA THR A 341 -4.08 15.12 22.84
C THR A 341 -5.06 16.30 22.71
N ASN A 342 -4.72 17.29 21.86
CA ASN A 342 -5.51 18.51 21.70
C ASN A 342 -6.41 18.49 20.45
N CYS A 343 -6.53 17.34 19.77
CA CYS A 343 -7.35 17.26 18.56
C CYS A 343 -8.84 17.38 18.92
N PRO A 344 -9.56 18.38 18.36
CA PRO A 344 -10.99 18.49 18.56
C PRO A 344 -11.75 17.30 17.97
N ASP A 345 -12.83 16.88 18.63
CA ASP A 345 -13.68 15.77 18.16
C ASP A 345 -14.18 15.98 16.73
N THR A 346 -14.50 17.23 16.37
CA THR A 346 -14.98 17.62 15.03
C THR A 346 -13.98 17.33 13.91
N SER A 347 -12.67 17.30 14.22
CA SER A 347 -11.59 17.06 13.26
C SER A 347 -10.96 15.67 13.44
N SER A 348 -11.38 14.90 14.44
CA SER A 348 -10.74 13.66 14.86
C SER A 348 -10.66 12.60 13.73
N VAL A 349 -11.71 12.49 12.93
CA VAL A 349 -11.78 11.53 11.82
C VAL A 349 -10.67 11.76 10.79
N GLU A 350 -10.41 13.03 10.43
CA GLU A 350 -9.40 13.37 9.42
C GLU A 350 -7.98 13.47 9.98
N VAL A 351 -7.84 13.71 11.28
CA VAL A 351 -6.53 14.03 11.89
C VAL A 351 -5.90 12.86 12.63
N LEU A 352 -6.66 12.20 13.53
CA LEU A 352 -6.05 11.26 14.49
C LEU A 352 -5.38 10.06 13.85
N HIS A 353 -5.97 9.46 12.83
CA HIS A 353 -5.35 8.30 12.17
C HIS A 353 -4.02 8.67 11.50
N ARG A 354 -3.94 9.85 10.85
CA ARG A 354 -2.71 10.34 10.21
C ARG A 354 -1.61 10.62 11.24
N LEU A 355 -1.98 11.21 12.38
CA LEU A 355 -1.04 11.48 13.46
C LEU A 355 -0.58 10.20 14.15
N SER A 356 -1.46 9.21 14.33
CA SER A 356 -1.11 7.90 14.86
C SER A 356 -0.14 7.16 13.93
N ASP A 357 -0.34 7.25 12.61
CA ASP A 357 0.60 6.72 11.64
C ASP A 357 1.97 7.41 11.73
N LYS A 358 1.99 8.74 11.83
CA LYS A 358 3.24 9.49 12.02
C LYS A 358 3.94 9.10 13.32
N GLN A 359 3.20 8.94 14.41
CA GLN A 359 3.76 8.49 15.69
C GLN A 359 4.44 7.13 15.55
N ARG A 360 3.80 6.17 14.88
CA ARG A 360 4.36 4.84 14.60
C ARG A 360 5.61 4.93 13.71
N GLN A 361 5.55 5.70 12.63
CA GLN A 361 6.67 5.91 11.71
C GLN A 361 7.89 6.56 12.39
N ILE A 362 7.64 7.60 13.21
CA ILE A 362 8.68 8.27 14.00
C ILE A 362 9.29 7.29 15.01
N SER A 363 8.47 6.49 15.70
CA SER A 363 8.93 5.51 16.67
C SER A 363 9.82 4.45 16.03
N ASN A 364 9.47 3.96 14.84
CA ASN A 364 10.32 3.06 14.06
C ASN A 364 11.66 3.70 13.69
N ALA A 365 11.64 4.92 13.17
CA ALA A 365 12.87 5.66 12.84
C ALA A 365 13.76 5.91 14.07
N LEU A 366 13.16 6.23 15.23
CA LEU A 366 13.87 6.38 16.52
C LEU A 366 14.53 5.07 16.97
N ALA A 367 13.84 3.94 16.85
CA ALA A 367 14.40 2.63 17.18
C ALA A 367 15.64 2.33 16.32
N ILE A 368 15.59 2.62 15.02
CA ILE A 368 16.75 2.49 14.11
C ILE A 368 17.84 3.48 14.49
N ALA A 369 17.51 4.76 14.77
CA ALA A 369 18.49 5.78 15.16
C ALA A 369 19.23 5.42 16.45
N LYS A 370 18.57 4.74 17.39
CA LYS A 370 19.15 4.25 18.65
C LYS A 370 19.74 2.84 18.55
N ASN A 371 19.66 2.20 17.38
CA ASN A 371 20.08 0.81 17.20
C ASN A 371 19.39 -0.16 18.19
N ILE A 372 18.10 0.07 18.45
CA ILE A 372 17.30 -0.81 19.29
C ILE A 372 16.93 -2.03 18.46
N ASN A 373 17.30 -3.20 18.93
CA ASN A 373 16.97 -4.48 18.31
C ASN A 373 16.21 -5.33 19.32
N CYS A 374 14.97 -5.65 19.01
CA CYS A 374 14.20 -6.65 19.75
C CYS A 374 14.40 -8.01 19.09
N ARG A 375 14.70 -9.02 19.89
CA ARG A 375 14.85 -10.39 19.41
C ARG A 375 13.92 -11.29 20.22
N VAL A 376 13.09 -12.01 19.50
CA VAL A 376 12.29 -13.11 20.05
C VAL A 376 12.99 -14.41 19.71
N THR A 377 13.25 -15.25 20.68
CA THR A 377 13.76 -16.61 20.49
C THR A 377 12.69 -17.55 20.99
N LEU A 378 12.18 -18.38 20.10
CA LEU A 378 11.17 -19.37 20.45
C LEU A 378 11.85 -20.63 20.96
N SER A 379 11.21 -21.32 21.91
CA SER A 379 11.65 -22.63 22.40
C SER A 379 11.56 -23.72 21.32
N GLN A 380 10.65 -23.53 20.37
CA GLN A 380 10.48 -24.40 19.20
C GLN A 380 10.19 -23.58 17.94
N TYR A 381 10.60 -24.09 16.77
CA TYR A 381 10.44 -23.39 15.49
C TYR A 381 9.25 -23.90 14.68
N GLU A 382 8.60 -24.96 15.12
CA GLU A 382 7.42 -25.54 14.50
C GLU A 382 6.28 -25.50 15.52
N ALA A 383 5.13 -25.00 15.11
CA ALA A 383 3.92 -24.97 15.91
C ALA A 383 2.72 -25.40 15.07
N ARG A 384 1.79 -26.08 15.68
CA ARG A 384 0.48 -26.41 15.10
C ARG A 384 -0.58 -25.49 15.68
N PRO A 385 -1.70 -25.27 14.99
CA PRO A 385 -2.81 -24.57 15.58
C PRO A 385 -3.23 -25.19 16.93
N GLY A 386 -3.22 -24.36 17.99
CA GLY A 386 -3.49 -24.79 19.36
C GLY A 386 -2.25 -25.06 20.24
N ASP A 387 -1.04 -25.05 19.66
CA ASP A 387 0.20 -25.15 20.46
C ASP A 387 0.46 -23.85 21.23
N SER A 388 1.06 -23.98 22.42
CA SER A 388 1.63 -22.87 23.16
C SER A 388 3.10 -22.70 22.79
N LEU A 389 3.50 -21.47 22.43
CA LEU A 389 4.89 -21.09 22.16
C LEU A 389 5.43 -20.28 23.35
N GLU A 390 6.58 -20.72 23.90
CA GLU A 390 7.33 -20.02 24.95
C GLU A 390 8.58 -19.34 24.39
#